data_ddda5b0ea39da62f54e6d58bf2b4e156
#
_entry.id   ddda5b0ea39da62f54e6d58bf2b4e156
#
_cell.length_a   1.000
_cell.length_b   1.000
_cell.length_c   1.000
_cell.angle_alpha   90.00
_cell.angle_beta   90.00
_cell.angle_gamma   90.00
#
_symmetry.space_group_name_H-M   'P 1'
#
loop_
_entity.id
_entity.type
_entity.pdbx_description
1 polymer ?
#
loop_
_entity_poly.entity_id
_entity_poly.type
_entity_poly.pdbx_seq_one_letter_code
_entity_poly.pdbx_strand_id
1 'polypeptide(L)'
;MKKIKVSELPESKDFVGLFTIGVDGENRSVKVSLERIHDGINRTAKEALDLMKAAKEVKQGEKGEKGEDGRLKIVMHNADEHTFVLTPDALHVWPEVAQLHLTFATAEDGYVGEYGFQFTCPDDAGATLELPAGIKWYGGKVVVPEAGKTYQASVVNNVIIMGGAE
;
A
#
# COMPACT_ATOMS: atom_id res chain seq x y z
N MET A 1 -54.82 50.00 -22.16
CA MET A 1 -53.56 49.61 -21.49
C MET A 1 -52.54 49.26 -22.55
N LYS A 2 -51.36 49.94 -22.55
CA LYS A 2 -50.29 49.60 -23.52
C LYS A 2 -49.55 48.34 -23.00
N LYS A 3 -49.53 47.28 -23.80
CA LYS A 3 -48.78 46.04 -23.49
C LYS A 3 -47.32 46.33 -23.80
N ILE A 4 -46.45 46.23 -22.77
CA ILE A 4 -45.00 46.31 -22.91
C ILE A 4 -44.45 44.87 -22.93
N LYS A 5 -43.59 44.53 -23.91
CA LYS A 5 -42.93 43.26 -23.94
C LYS A 5 -41.83 43.22 -22.86
N VAL A 6 -41.60 42.03 -22.28
CA VAL A 6 -40.57 41.88 -21.24
C VAL A 6 -39.17 42.28 -21.74
N SER A 7 -38.89 42.05 -23.06
CA SER A 7 -37.63 42.46 -23.70
C SER A 7 -37.45 43.96 -23.87
N GLU A 8 -38.50 44.77 -23.64
CA GLU A 8 -38.47 46.23 -23.70
C GLU A 8 -38.34 46.90 -22.33
N LEU A 9 -38.22 46.10 -21.25
CA LEU A 9 -37.98 46.60 -19.90
C LEU A 9 -36.50 46.94 -19.75
N PRO A 10 -36.18 48.03 -19.01
CA PRO A 10 -34.80 48.39 -18.71
C PRO A 10 -34.16 47.30 -17.83
N GLU A 11 -32.90 46.92 -18.14
CA GLU A 11 -32.11 46.04 -17.31
C GLU A 11 -31.69 46.75 -16.00
N SER A 12 -31.87 46.08 -14.86
CA SER A 12 -31.33 46.55 -13.60
C SER A 12 -29.89 46.07 -13.45
N LYS A 13 -29.04 46.99 -12.98
CA LYS A 13 -27.60 46.69 -12.72
C LYS A 13 -27.35 46.09 -11.35
N ASP A 14 -28.32 46.08 -10.45
CA ASP A 14 -28.24 45.51 -9.11
C ASP A 14 -29.58 44.88 -8.69
N PHE A 15 -29.58 44.26 -7.54
CA PHE A 15 -30.75 43.55 -6.99
C PHE A 15 -31.48 44.34 -5.91
N VAL A 16 -31.03 45.56 -5.61
CA VAL A 16 -31.59 46.41 -4.54
C VAL A 16 -33.01 46.87 -4.97
N GLY A 17 -33.95 46.63 -4.09
CA GLY A 17 -35.34 47.03 -4.32
C GLY A 17 -36.09 46.20 -5.36
N LEU A 18 -35.45 45.17 -5.97
CA LEU A 18 -36.09 44.23 -6.91
C LEU A 18 -36.74 43.08 -6.17
N PHE A 19 -37.86 42.62 -6.72
CA PHE A 19 -38.63 41.54 -6.15
C PHE A 19 -39.12 40.59 -7.25
N THR A 20 -39.29 39.32 -6.89
CA THR A 20 -40.00 38.33 -7.68
C THR A 20 -41.19 37.80 -6.90
N ILE A 21 -42.06 37.03 -7.58
CA ILE A 21 -43.18 36.33 -6.95
C ILE A 21 -42.71 34.90 -6.69
N GLY A 22 -42.78 34.43 -5.45
CA GLY A 22 -42.59 33.05 -5.03
C GLY A 22 -43.89 32.49 -4.45
N VAL A 23 -43.82 31.23 -4.06
CA VAL A 23 -44.89 30.53 -3.34
C VAL A 23 -44.30 30.06 -2.01
N ASP A 24 -45.00 30.37 -0.92
CA ASP A 24 -44.58 29.92 0.42
C ASP A 24 -44.97 28.45 0.72
N GLY A 25 -44.58 27.96 1.88
CA GLY A 25 -44.88 26.59 2.29
C GLY A 25 -46.39 26.29 2.49
N GLU A 26 -47.25 27.32 2.50
CA GLU A 26 -48.71 27.20 2.56
C GLU A 26 -49.40 27.43 1.21
N ASN A 27 -48.63 27.39 0.13
CA ASN A 27 -49.08 27.56 -1.25
C ASN A 27 -49.63 28.95 -1.56
N ARG A 28 -49.21 29.98 -0.82
CA ARG A 28 -49.64 31.40 -1.06
C ARG A 28 -48.55 32.13 -1.86
N SER A 29 -48.99 32.95 -2.78
CA SER A 29 -48.10 33.83 -3.55
C SER A 29 -47.50 34.91 -2.66
N VAL A 30 -46.18 35.00 -2.60
CA VAL A 30 -45.43 35.91 -1.75
C VAL A 30 -44.46 36.75 -2.59
N LYS A 31 -44.19 37.98 -2.12
CA LYS A 31 -43.16 38.85 -2.68
C LYS A 31 -41.80 38.42 -2.13
N VAL A 32 -40.87 38.02 -2.97
CA VAL A 32 -39.52 37.59 -2.57
C VAL A 32 -38.49 38.62 -3.03
N SER A 33 -37.68 39.13 -2.11
CA SER A 33 -36.58 40.07 -2.42
C SER A 33 -35.46 39.32 -3.17
N LEU A 34 -35.08 39.82 -4.34
CA LEU A 34 -33.93 39.32 -5.11
C LEU A 34 -32.61 39.57 -4.41
N GLU A 35 -32.49 40.67 -3.65
CA GLU A 35 -31.33 40.98 -2.79
C GLU A 35 -31.10 39.87 -1.75
N ARG A 36 -32.16 39.42 -1.06
CA ARG A 36 -32.06 38.29 -0.08
C ARG A 36 -31.65 36.97 -0.72
N ILE A 37 -32.14 36.73 -1.94
CA ILE A 37 -31.74 35.52 -2.69
C ILE A 37 -30.26 35.60 -3.05
N HIS A 38 -29.83 36.73 -3.60
CA HIS A 38 -28.45 37.00 -3.96
C HIS A 38 -27.48 36.84 -2.76
N ASP A 39 -27.83 37.47 -1.62
CA ASP A 39 -27.02 37.37 -0.39
C ASP A 39 -26.97 35.95 0.15
N GLY A 40 -28.08 35.22 0.08
CA GLY A 40 -28.12 33.79 0.43
C GLY A 40 -27.17 32.96 -0.43
N ILE A 41 -27.20 33.14 -1.72
CA ILE A 41 -26.30 32.41 -2.67
C ILE A 41 -24.85 32.80 -2.39
N ASN A 42 -24.52 34.06 -2.23
CA ASN A 42 -23.14 34.51 -1.96
C ASN A 42 -22.60 33.94 -0.64
N ARG A 43 -23.43 33.91 0.42
CA ARG A 43 -23.04 33.30 1.69
C ARG A 43 -22.71 31.80 1.51
N THR A 44 -23.59 31.06 0.88
CA THR A 44 -23.40 29.63 0.64
C THR A 44 -22.16 29.37 -0.21
N ALA A 45 -21.95 30.18 -1.27
CA ALA A 45 -20.76 30.05 -2.12
C ALA A 45 -19.47 30.34 -1.35
N LYS A 46 -19.47 31.35 -0.45
CA LYS A 46 -18.33 31.66 0.40
C LYS A 46 -18.04 30.53 1.39
N GLU A 47 -19.07 30.01 2.07
CA GLU A 47 -18.92 28.86 2.98
C GLU A 47 -18.34 27.64 2.25
N ALA A 48 -18.82 27.32 1.05
CA ALA A 48 -18.29 26.23 0.23
C ALA A 48 -16.82 26.48 -0.17
N LEU A 49 -16.45 27.70 -0.51
CA LEU A 49 -15.07 28.06 -0.85
C LEU A 49 -14.14 27.94 0.37
N ASP A 50 -14.59 28.35 1.54
CA ASP A 50 -13.81 28.25 2.77
C ASP A 50 -13.62 26.77 3.19
N LEU A 51 -14.64 25.92 3.04
CA LEU A 51 -14.51 24.48 3.21
C LEU A 51 -13.52 23.85 2.21
N MET A 52 -13.54 24.27 0.95
CA MET A 52 -12.59 23.79 -0.06
C MET A 52 -11.15 24.20 0.24
N LYS A 53 -10.96 25.41 0.78
CA LYS A 53 -9.62 25.88 1.22
C LYS A 53 -9.14 25.06 2.42
N ALA A 54 -9.99 24.86 3.43
CA ALA A 54 -9.66 24.04 4.59
C ALA A 54 -9.34 22.59 4.19
N ALA A 55 -10.07 22.02 3.23
CA ALA A 55 -9.78 20.69 2.69
C ALA A 55 -8.45 20.61 1.93
N LYS A 56 -8.01 21.69 1.28
CA LYS A 56 -6.68 21.79 0.64
C LYS A 56 -5.56 21.98 1.65
N GLU A 57 -5.84 22.56 2.80
CA GLU A 57 -4.90 22.72 3.91
C GLU A 57 -4.81 21.47 4.79
N VAL A 58 -5.68 20.46 4.61
CA VAL A 58 -5.40 19.12 5.11
C VAL A 58 -4.10 18.69 4.47
N LYS A 59 -3.01 18.87 5.20
CA LYS A 59 -1.67 18.44 4.81
C LYS A 59 -1.82 17.01 4.31
N GLN A 60 -1.51 16.82 3.04
CA GLN A 60 -1.18 15.51 2.51
C GLN A 60 -0.20 14.94 3.55
N GLY A 61 -0.59 13.88 4.25
CA GLY A 61 0.22 13.30 5.32
C GLY A 61 1.66 13.24 4.82
N GLU A 62 2.61 13.55 5.66
CA GLU A 62 4.03 13.54 5.28
C GLU A 62 4.24 12.29 4.46
N LYS A 63 4.80 12.46 3.25
CA LYS A 63 5.14 11.34 2.38
C LYS A 63 5.95 10.39 3.25
N GLY A 64 5.41 9.20 3.53
CA GLY A 64 6.08 8.20 4.35
C GLY A 64 7.52 8.12 3.91
N GLU A 65 8.45 8.02 4.85
CA GLU A 65 9.87 7.85 4.55
C GLU A 65 9.99 6.83 3.42
N LYS A 66 10.82 7.14 2.43
CA LYS A 66 11.11 6.20 1.35
C LYS A 66 11.53 4.90 2.03
N GLY A 67 10.75 3.83 1.88
CA GLY A 67 11.11 2.51 2.38
C GLY A 67 12.56 2.23 1.97
N GLU A 68 13.33 1.61 2.84
CA GLU A 68 14.70 1.20 2.51
C GLU A 68 14.68 0.56 1.12
N ASP A 69 15.67 0.89 0.29
CA ASP A 69 15.77 0.32 -1.05
C ASP A 69 15.65 -1.20 -0.89
N GLY A 70 14.63 -1.81 -1.51
CA GLY A 70 14.29 -3.23 -1.37
C GLY A 70 15.37 -4.16 -1.92
N ARG A 71 16.59 -3.97 -1.43
CA ARG A 71 17.76 -4.77 -1.73
C ARG A 71 17.86 -5.88 -0.69
N LEU A 72 17.80 -7.10 -1.15
CA LEU A 72 18.06 -8.25 -0.32
C LEU A 72 19.49 -8.16 0.22
N LYS A 73 19.64 -8.19 1.53
CA LYS A 73 20.97 -8.23 2.16
C LYS A 73 21.58 -9.61 1.94
N ILE A 74 22.80 -9.67 1.42
CA ILE A 74 23.54 -10.94 1.31
C ILE A 74 24.39 -11.13 2.55
N VAL A 75 24.27 -12.30 3.19
CA VAL A 75 25.05 -12.73 4.37
C VAL A 75 25.85 -13.96 3.97
N MET A 76 27.17 -13.79 3.86
CA MET A 76 28.09 -14.88 3.54
C MET A 76 28.47 -15.64 4.81
N HIS A 77 28.45 -16.96 4.75
CA HIS A 77 28.84 -17.89 5.84
C HIS A 77 30.10 -18.66 5.49
N ASN A 78 30.71 -19.22 6.53
CA ASN A 78 31.82 -20.14 6.34
C ASN A 78 31.32 -21.60 6.26
N ALA A 79 32.15 -22.48 5.70
CA ALA A 79 31.79 -23.90 5.52
C ALA A 79 31.60 -24.67 6.84
N ASP A 80 32.13 -24.18 7.95
CA ASP A 80 32.03 -24.76 9.29
C ASP A 80 30.81 -24.26 10.09
N GLU A 81 30.07 -23.28 9.59
CA GLU A 81 28.86 -22.77 10.20
C GLU A 81 27.63 -23.64 9.83
N HIS A 82 27.52 -24.80 10.43
CA HIS A 82 26.48 -25.80 10.09
C HIS A 82 25.12 -25.55 10.75
N THR A 83 25.08 -24.77 11.83
CA THR A 83 23.85 -24.45 12.57
C THR A 83 23.65 -22.95 12.60
N PHE A 84 22.54 -22.47 12.08
CA PHE A 84 22.30 -21.03 11.95
C PHE A 84 20.83 -20.64 12.13
N VAL A 85 20.60 -19.41 12.63
CA VAL A 85 19.29 -18.78 12.72
C VAL A 85 19.16 -17.78 11.59
N LEU A 86 18.41 -18.12 10.55
CA LEU A 86 18.16 -17.22 9.42
C LEU A 86 17.39 -15.98 9.87
N THR A 87 17.85 -14.81 9.44
CA THR A 87 17.12 -13.55 9.60
C THR A 87 16.22 -13.30 8.41
N PRO A 88 15.05 -12.68 8.61
CA PRO A 88 14.18 -12.32 7.49
C PRO A 88 14.83 -11.29 6.56
N ASP A 89 14.36 -11.22 5.33
CA ASP A 89 14.74 -10.23 4.31
C ASP A 89 16.25 -10.24 3.98
N ALA A 90 16.88 -11.40 4.11
CA ALA A 90 18.27 -11.63 3.75
C ALA A 90 18.44 -12.94 2.96
N LEU A 91 19.45 -12.97 2.08
CA LEU A 91 19.94 -14.17 1.43
C LEU A 91 21.21 -14.64 2.16
N HIS A 92 21.11 -15.76 2.83
CA HIS A 92 22.23 -16.41 3.50
C HIS A 92 22.91 -17.37 2.55
N VAL A 93 24.21 -17.20 2.34
CA VAL A 93 24.98 -17.99 1.34
C VAL A 93 26.09 -18.75 2.01
N TRP A 94 26.06 -20.06 1.89
CA TRP A 94 27.13 -20.96 2.27
C TRP A 94 27.93 -21.41 1.04
N PRO A 95 29.23 -21.60 1.18
CA PRO A 95 30.04 -22.27 0.15
C PRO A 95 29.66 -23.76 0.11
N GLU A 96 30.63 -24.63 -0.14
CA GLU A 96 30.42 -26.07 -0.06
C GLU A 96 30.19 -26.54 1.39
N VAL A 97 29.03 -27.21 1.64
CA VAL A 97 28.65 -27.75 2.94
C VAL A 97 27.96 -29.11 2.82
N ALA A 98 28.32 -30.04 3.71
CA ALA A 98 27.72 -31.38 3.77
C ALA A 98 26.47 -31.44 4.67
N GLN A 99 26.30 -30.47 5.55
CA GLN A 99 25.17 -30.43 6.49
C GLN A 99 24.79 -29.01 6.82
N LEU A 100 23.49 -28.72 6.87
CA LEU A 100 22.92 -27.46 7.39
C LEU A 100 21.75 -27.76 8.30
N HIS A 101 21.80 -27.21 9.50
CA HIS A 101 20.70 -27.16 10.45
C HIS A 101 20.24 -25.72 10.60
N LEU A 102 19.08 -25.39 10.00
CA LEU A 102 18.58 -24.01 9.92
C LEU A 102 17.35 -23.83 10.81
N THR A 103 17.32 -22.71 11.51
CA THR A 103 16.15 -22.21 12.21
C THR A 103 15.83 -20.79 11.73
N PHE A 104 14.68 -20.24 12.09
CA PHE A 104 14.22 -18.95 11.61
C PHE A 104 14.01 -17.99 12.77
N ALA A 105 14.58 -16.79 12.68
CA ALA A 105 14.26 -15.71 13.60
C ALA A 105 12.79 -15.29 13.42
N THR A 106 12.16 -14.81 14.47
CA THR A 106 10.79 -14.28 14.38
C THR A 106 10.81 -13.01 13.54
N ALA A 107 9.91 -12.93 12.57
CA ALA A 107 9.68 -11.70 11.82
C ALA A 107 9.06 -10.64 12.74
N GLU A 108 9.18 -9.38 12.35
CA GLU A 108 8.57 -8.25 13.07
C GLU A 108 7.04 -8.38 13.07
N ASP A 109 6.40 -7.95 14.17
CA ASP A 109 4.94 -8.04 14.29
C ASP A 109 4.22 -7.31 13.14
N GLY A 110 3.30 -8.01 12.49
CA GLY A 110 2.55 -7.49 11.35
C GLY A 110 3.22 -7.69 9.98
N TYR A 111 4.42 -8.30 9.95
CA TYR A 111 5.13 -8.61 8.71
C TYR A 111 5.29 -10.11 8.49
N VAL A 112 5.33 -10.51 7.24
CA VAL A 112 5.68 -11.88 6.84
C VAL A 112 7.15 -11.90 6.50
N GLY A 113 7.95 -12.66 7.28
CA GLY A 113 9.38 -12.84 6.99
C GLY A 113 9.59 -13.74 5.76
N GLU A 114 10.46 -13.30 4.87
CA GLU A 114 11.02 -14.12 3.81
C GLU A 114 12.45 -14.50 4.17
N TYR A 115 12.75 -15.81 4.19
CA TYR A 115 14.06 -16.33 4.56
C TYR A 115 14.70 -17.00 3.35
N GLY A 116 15.69 -16.33 2.77
CA GLY A 116 16.45 -16.83 1.62
C GLY A 116 17.72 -17.53 2.06
N PHE A 117 18.06 -18.68 1.47
CA PHE A 117 19.36 -19.30 1.65
C PHE A 117 19.83 -20.05 0.41
N GLN A 118 21.17 -20.13 0.27
CA GLN A 118 21.84 -20.81 -0.81
C GLN A 118 23.02 -21.61 -0.24
N PHE A 119 23.25 -22.81 -0.77
CA PHE A 119 24.41 -23.63 -0.43
C PHE A 119 24.80 -24.52 -1.60
N THR A 120 26.06 -24.96 -1.62
CA THR A 120 26.59 -25.92 -2.57
C THR A 120 26.85 -27.24 -1.86
N CYS A 121 26.44 -28.35 -2.48
CA CYS A 121 26.79 -29.68 -1.99
C CYS A 121 28.22 -30.05 -2.37
N PRO A 122 28.92 -30.89 -1.56
CA PRO A 122 30.19 -31.50 -1.97
C PRO A 122 30.07 -32.28 -3.27
N ASP A 123 31.16 -32.35 -4.03
CA ASP A 123 31.18 -33.05 -5.33
C ASP A 123 30.90 -34.57 -5.22
N ASP A 124 31.20 -35.17 -4.05
CA ASP A 124 31.09 -36.60 -3.79
C ASP A 124 29.84 -36.98 -2.97
N ALA A 125 29.13 -36.04 -2.41
CA ALA A 125 27.96 -36.29 -1.54
C ALA A 125 26.90 -35.18 -1.61
N GLY A 126 25.63 -35.55 -1.47
CA GLY A 126 24.57 -34.61 -1.22
C GLY A 126 24.66 -34.01 0.21
N ALA A 127 24.13 -32.82 0.38
CA ALA A 127 24.05 -32.19 1.70
C ALA A 127 22.80 -32.66 2.47
N THR A 128 22.94 -32.77 3.79
CA THR A 128 21.80 -32.96 4.71
C THR A 128 21.24 -31.59 5.11
N LEU A 129 19.99 -31.35 4.81
CA LEU A 129 19.29 -30.12 5.21
C LEU A 129 18.25 -30.44 6.28
N GLU A 130 18.44 -29.89 7.47
CA GLU A 130 17.51 -29.99 8.59
C GLU A 130 16.80 -28.63 8.80
N LEU A 131 15.46 -28.67 8.78
CA LEU A 131 14.59 -27.52 8.95
C LEU A 131 13.68 -27.71 10.16
N PRO A 132 13.16 -26.63 10.77
CA PRO A 132 12.22 -26.71 11.90
C PRO A 132 10.97 -27.53 11.55
N ALA A 133 10.38 -28.13 12.56
CA ALA A 133 9.09 -28.81 12.42
C ALA A 133 8.01 -27.81 11.94
N GLY A 134 7.14 -28.27 11.02
CA GLY A 134 6.04 -27.46 10.50
C GLY A 134 6.33 -26.78 9.17
N ILE A 135 7.56 -26.81 8.64
CA ILE A 135 7.87 -26.36 7.29
C ILE A 135 7.25 -27.32 6.27
N LYS A 136 6.51 -26.73 5.32
CA LYS A 136 5.83 -27.47 4.25
C LYS A 136 6.53 -27.22 2.92
N TRP A 137 6.82 -28.30 2.20
CA TRP A 137 7.39 -28.20 0.87
C TRP A 137 6.32 -27.79 -0.15
N TYR A 138 6.62 -26.79 -0.97
CA TYR A 138 5.74 -26.41 -2.06
C TYR A 138 5.51 -27.59 -3.01
N GLY A 139 4.26 -27.84 -3.39
CA GLY A 139 3.90 -29.01 -4.20
C GLY A 139 3.98 -30.36 -3.46
N GLY A 140 4.25 -30.39 -2.16
CA GLY A 140 4.26 -31.60 -1.32
C GLY A 140 5.45 -32.56 -1.56
N LYS A 141 6.42 -32.18 -2.41
CA LYS A 141 7.60 -33.01 -2.72
C LYS A 141 8.85 -32.44 -2.03
N VAL A 142 9.44 -33.24 -1.16
CA VAL A 142 10.72 -32.91 -0.53
C VAL A 142 11.83 -32.93 -1.59
N VAL A 143 12.63 -31.87 -1.66
CA VAL A 143 13.84 -31.83 -2.49
C VAL A 143 15.00 -32.37 -1.66
N VAL A 144 15.67 -33.41 -2.16
CA VAL A 144 16.86 -33.98 -1.55
C VAL A 144 18.07 -33.43 -2.30
N PRO A 145 18.99 -32.73 -1.59
CA PRO A 145 20.19 -32.18 -2.22
C PRO A 145 21.11 -33.28 -2.75
N GLU A 146 21.56 -33.11 -3.99
CA GLU A 146 22.45 -34.04 -4.69
C GLU A 146 23.88 -33.52 -4.75
N ALA A 147 24.85 -34.41 -4.89
CA ALA A 147 26.26 -34.11 -5.00
C ALA A 147 26.57 -33.09 -6.11
N GLY A 148 27.48 -32.17 -5.85
CA GLY A 148 28.01 -31.16 -6.80
C GLY A 148 27.02 -30.07 -7.22
N LYS A 149 25.80 -30.08 -6.68
CA LYS A 149 24.78 -29.07 -7.05
C LYS A 149 24.69 -27.93 -6.07
N THR A 150 24.40 -26.73 -6.59
CA THR A 150 24.07 -25.56 -5.78
C THR A 150 22.55 -25.46 -5.66
N TYR A 151 22.07 -25.28 -4.44
CA TYR A 151 20.66 -25.11 -4.14
C TYR A 151 20.37 -23.72 -3.60
N GLN A 152 19.25 -23.14 -4.07
CA GLN A 152 18.71 -21.92 -3.52
C GLN A 152 17.28 -22.17 -3.06
N ALA A 153 16.95 -21.63 -1.90
CA ALA A 153 15.62 -21.77 -1.30
C ALA A 153 15.10 -20.45 -0.77
N SER A 154 13.78 -20.32 -0.78
CA SER A 154 13.03 -19.28 -0.08
C SER A 154 11.98 -19.93 0.81
N VAL A 155 11.84 -19.45 2.04
CA VAL A 155 10.81 -19.86 2.99
C VAL A 155 9.95 -18.66 3.32
N VAL A 156 8.66 -18.76 3.01
CA VAL A 156 7.66 -17.73 3.32
C VAL A 156 6.46 -18.41 3.98
N ASN A 157 6.05 -17.89 5.11
CA ASN A 157 4.87 -18.41 5.83
C ASN A 157 4.90 -19.94 6.04
N ASN A 158 6.05 -20.47 6.46
CA ASN A 158 6.33 -21.91 6.65
C ASN A 158 6.22 -22.77 5.37
N VAL A 159 6.24 -22.17 4.20
CA VAL A 159 6.30 -22.90 2.93
C VAL A 159 7.67 -22.67 2.29
N ILE A 160 8.39 -23.77 2.02
CA ILE A 160 9.68 -23.74 1.33
C ILE A 160 9.52 -24.02 -0.16
N ILE A 161 10.20 -23.23 -0.97
CA ILE A 161 10.48 -23.49 -2.38
C ILE A 161 11.99 -23.64 -2.51
N MET A 162 12.49 -24.73 -3.06
CA MET A 162 13.91 -24.98 -3.28
C MET A 162 14.17 -25.50 -4.67
N GLY A 163 15.18 -24.98 -5.34
CA GLY A 163 15.64 -25.41 -6.64
C GLY A 163 17.14 -25.61 -6.65
N GLY A 164 17.63 -26.58 -7.44
CA GLY A 164 19.05 -26.84 -7.67
C GLY A 164 19.47 -26.38 -9.07
N ALA A 165 20.71 -25.90 -9.18
CA ALA A 165 21.40 -25.61 -10.44
C ALA A 165 22.71 -26.42 -10.50
N GLU A 166 23.08 -26.77 -11.72
CA GLU A 166 24.39 -27.41 -12.03
C GLU A 166 25.48 -26.36 -12.14
#